data_0a5f1258a0d4712a6dd407b34ae7c9a6
#
_entry.id   0a5f1258a0d4712a6dd407b34ae7c9a6
#
_cell.length_a   1.000
_cell.length_b   1.000
_cell.length_c   1.000
_cell.angle_alpha   90.00
_cell.angle_beta   90.00
_cell.angle_gamma   90.00
#
_symmetry.space_group_name_H-M   'P 1'
#
loop_
_entity.id
_entity.type
_entity.pdbx_description
1 polymer ?
#
loop_
_entity_poly.entity_id
_entity_poly.type
_entity_poly.pdbx_seq_one_letter_code
_entity_poly.pdbx_strand_id
1 'polypeptide(L)'
;MCIRDSVSIDSIAGPSEVMVLADETANSRYVAADLLSQAEHDEMASAILVTTSEELAEKVSVQVDKFIDELSRKEIMRKSIDNYGYILLADNMSDAIDAVNDIASEHLEIVTANPFDVMTRVKNAGAIFIGEYSSEPLGDYFAGPNHVLPTNGTAKFFSPLSVDDFIKKSSIIYYSREALEAVHTDIEAFAKAEQLTAHANSIAVRFEK
;
A
#
# COMPACT_ATOMS: atom_id res chain seq x y z
N MET A 1 13.41 22.60 -18.28
CA MET A 1 12.05 22.03 -18.37
C MET A 1 11.90 21.06 -17.24
N CYS A 2 10.93 21.23 -16.38
CA CYS A 2 10.66 20.30 -15.31
C CYS A 2 9.93 19.07 -15.89
N ILE A 3 10.45 17.87 -15.71
CA ILE A 3 9.83 16.63 -16.23
C ILE A 3 8.39 16.47 -15.74
N ARG A 4 8.10 16.94 -14.50
CA ARG A 4 6.75 16.94 -13.92
C ARG A 4 5.70 17.67 -14.75
N ASP A 5 6.11 18.64 -15.58
CA ASP A 5 5.18 19.40 -16.42
C ASP A 5 4.78 18.63 -17.70
N SER A 6 5.47 17.52 -17.99
CA SER A 6 5.30 16.78 -19.24
C SER A 6 4.79 15.36 -19.03
N VAL A 7 5.09 14.72 -17.91
CA VAL A 7 4.72 13.35 -17.59
C VAL A 7 4.35 13.21 -16.12
N SER A 8 3.46 12.29 -15.80
CA SER A 8 3.20 11.86 -14.43
C SER A 8 4.37 11.05 -13.89
N ILE A 9 4.59 11.12 -12.60
CA ILE A 9 5.54 10.26 -11.88
C ILE A 9 4.68 9.21 -11.15
N ASP A 10 5.08 7.94 -11.21
CA ASP A 10 4.39 6.85 -10.52
C ASP A 10 4.42 7.03 -8.99
N SER A 11 5.50 6.65 -8.34
CA SER A 11 5.72 6.85 -6.91
C SER A 11 7.18 7.17 -6.62
N ILE A 12 7.44 7.77 -5.46
CA ILE A 12 8.81 7.94 -4.97
C ILE A 12 9.19 6.62 -4.29
N ALA A 13 10.11 5.88 -4.93
CA ALA A 13 10.62 4.64 -4.38
C ALA A 13 11.46 4.90 -3.12
N GLY A 14 11.18 4.13 -2.07
CA GLY A 14 11.98 4.03 -0.85
C GLY A 14 12.69 2.68 -0.77
N PRO A 15 13.37 2.40 0.35
CA PRO A 15 13.85 1.06 0.65
C PRO A 15 12.70 0.06 0.69
N SER A 16 12.98 -1.18 0.32
CA SER A 16 11.99 -2.25 0.31
C SER A 16 11.52 -2.61 1.72
N GLU A 17 10.28 -3.06 1.84
CA GLU A 17 9.63 -3.32 3.12
C GLU A 17 8.84 -4.62 3.08
N VAL A 18 8.99 -5.45 4.12
CA VAL A 18 8.09 -6.57 4.37
C VAL A 18 7.50 -6.47 5.76
N MET A 19 6.22 -6.78 5.85
CA MET A 19 5.53 -6.96 7.11
C MET A 19 4.83 -8.31 7.12
N VAL A 20 5.03 -9.08 8.18
CA VAL A 20 4.32 -10.33 8.41
C VAL A 20 3.35 -10.13 9.57
N LEU A 21 2.06 -10.30 9.32
CA LEU A 21 1.02 -10.38 10.35
C LEU A 21 0.74 -11.85 10.64
N ALA A 22 1.06 -12.29 11.84
CA ALA A 22 0.99 -13.70 12.20
C ALA A 22 0.33 -13.93 13.58
N ASP A 23 -0.38 -15.05 13.73
CA ASP A 23 -0.86 -15.56 15.00
C ASP A 23 -0.03 -16.77 15.47
N GLU A 24 -0.43 -17.40 16.57
CA GLU A 24 0.25 -18.54 17.17
C GLU A 24 0.32 -19.79 16.27
N THR A 25 -0.46 -19.84 15.19
CA THR A 25 -0.47 -20.98 14.25
C THR A 25 0.64 -20.91 13.20
N ALA A 26 1.29 -19.75 13.06
CA ALA A 26 2.33 -19.56 12.06
C ALA A 26 3.60 -20.35 12.36
N ASN A 27 4.26 -20.80 11.29
CA ASN A 27 5.56 -21.45 11.40
C ASN A 27 6.68 -20.40 11.56
N SER A 28 7.31 -20.36 12.72
CA SER A 28 8.37 -19.39 13.02
C SER A 28 9.56 -19.42 12.06
N ARG A 29 9.88 -20.57 11.45
CA ARG A 29 10.94 -20.65 10.46
C ARG A 29 10.58 -20.03 9.13
N TYR A 30 9.31 -20.15 8.72
CA TYR A 30 8.82 -19.52 7.48
C TYR A 30 8.81 -17.99 7.67
N VAL A 31 8.19 -17.52 8.76
CA VAL A 31 8.18 -16.09 9.08
C VAL A 31 9.58 -15.49 9.15
N ALA A 32 10.54 -16.15 9.79
CA ALA A 32 11.91 -15.67 9.83
C ALA A 32 12.59 -15.64 8.46
N ALA A 33 12.31 -16.62 7.60
CA ALA A 33 12.84 -16.65 6.24
C ALA A 33 12.26 -15.53 5.38
N ASP A 34 10.95 -15.26 5.51
CA ASP A 34 10.25 -14.20 4.78
C ASP A 34 10.73 -12.80 5.21
N LEU A 35 10.95 -12.58 6.50
CA LEU A 35 11.56 -11.33 6.99
C LEU A 35 12.96 -11.11 6.43
N LEU A 36 13.76 -12.17 6.31
CA LEU A 36 15.13 -12.09 5.82
C LEU A 36 15.23 -12.01 4.30
N SER A 37 14.24 -12.51 3.56
CA SER A 37 14.19 -12.34 2.10
C SER A 37 14.20 -10.85 1.73
N GLN A 38 13.54 -10.02 2.53
CA GLN A 38 13.53 -8.58 2.33
C GLN A 38 14.77 -7.90 2.92
N ALA A 39 15.20 -8.32 4.11
CA ALA A 39 16.37 -7.73 4.78
C ALA A 39 17.67 -7.91 3.98
N GLU A 40 17.76 -8.91 3.10
CA GLU A 40 18.95 -9.11 2.27
C GLU A 40 19.06 -8.15 1.08
N HIS A 41 17.98 -7.42 0.71
CA HIS A 41 17.99 -6.50 -0.42
C HIS A 41 18.91 -5.30 -0.19
N ASP A 42 18.78 -4.65 0.97
CA ASP A 42 19.53 -3.43 1.29
C ASP A 42 19.65 -3.22 2.80
N GLU A 43 20.71 -2.52 3.24
CA GLU A 43 20.92 -2.19 4.65
C GLU A 43 19.81 -1.31 5.26
N MET A 44 19.01 -0.64 4.42
CA MET A 44 17.87 0.20 4.80
C MET A 44 16.52 -0.51 4.63
N ALA A 45 16.49 -1.75 4.15
CA ALA A 45 15.26 -2.52 4.04
C ALA A 45 14.64 -2.73 5.42
N SER A 46 13.30 -2.69 5.51
CA SER A 46 12.60 -2.95 6.77
C SER A 46 11.91 -4.31 6.78
N ALA A 47 11.97 -4.98 7.92
CA ALA A 47 11.36 -6.28 8.13
C ALA A 47 10.62 -6.27 9.48
N ILE A 48 9.29 -6.35 9.44
CA ILE A 48 8.43 -6.15 10.60
C ILE A 48 7.56 -7.38 10.82
N LEU A 49 7.62 -7.98 12.00
CA LEU A 49 6.65 -8.95 12.48
C LEU A 49 5.62 -8.25 13.36
N VAL A 50 4.35 -8.39 13.04
CA VAL A 50 3.23 -8.02 13.91
C VAL A 50 2.54 -9.31 14.36
N THR A 51 2.47 -9.55 15.65
CA THR A 51 1.89 -10.80 16.17
C THR A 51 1.14 -10.58 17.48
N THR A 52 0.19 -11.48 17.77
CA THR A 52 -0.47 -11.56 19.07
C THR A 52 0.14 -12.62 19.98
N SER A 53 1.17 -13.35 19.50
CA SER A 53 1.81 -14.46 20.21
C SER A 53 3.24 -14.12 20.62
N GLU A 54 3.47 -13.93 21.91
CA GLU A 54 4.81 -13.73 22.49
C GLU A 54 5.72 -14.95 22.18
N GLU A 55 5.18 -16.15 22.28
CA GLU A 55 5.92 -17.39 21.98
C GLU A 55 6.40 -17.43 20.52
N LEU A 56 5.54 -16.99 19.57
CA LEU A 56 5.93 -16.88 18.17
C LEU A 56 7.03 -15.83 17.98
N ALA A 57 6.88 -14.67 18.60
CA ALA A 57 7.86 -13.58 18.53
C ALA A 57 9.25 -14.04 18.98
N GLU A 58 9.34 -14.72 20.12
CA GLU A 58 10.59 -15.27 20.63
C GLU A 58 11.21 -16.31 19.66
N LYS A 59 10.39 -17.24 19.17
CA LYS A 59 10.85 -18.26 18.20
C LYS A 59 11.35 -17.65 16.91
N VAL A 60 10.65 -16.65 16.38
CA VAL A 60 11.05 -15.95 15.15
C VAL A 60 12.38 -15.23 15.35
N SER A 61 12.56 -14.52 16.45
CA SER A 61 13.82 -13.84 16.78
C SER A 61 15.01 -14.82 16.77
N VAL A 62 14.87 -15.98 17.41
CA VAL A 62 15.90 -17.02 17.43
C VAL A 62 16.17 -17.56 16.02
N GLN A 63 15.16 -17.75 15.20
CA GLN A 63 15.35 -18.27 13.81
C GLN A 63 15.99 -17.20 12.91
N VAL A 64 15.67 -15.93 13.07
CA VAL A 64 16.29 -14.82 12.33
C VAL A 64 17.79 -14.82 12.58
N ASP A 65 18.24 -14.84 13.83
CA ASP A 65 19.66 -14.88 14.18
C ASP A 65 20.36 -16.08 13.57
N LYS A 66 19.75 -17.25 13.69
CA LYS A 66 20.30 -18.49 13.12
C LYS A 66 20.46 -18.42 11.60
N PHE A 67 19.44 -17.95 10.87
CA PHE A 67 19.50 -17.85 9.42
C PHE A 67 20.49 -16.80 8.93
N ILE A 68 20.65 -15.66 9.64
CA ILE A 68 21.66 -14.67 9.31
C ILE A 68 23.05 -15.29 9.35
N ASP A 69 23.34 -16.18 10.31
CA ASP A 69 24.63 -16.85 10.40
C ASP A 69 24.87 -17.86 9.27
N GLU A 70 23.81 -18.45 8.73
CA GLU A 70 23.85 -19.48 7.67
C GLU A 70 23.87 -18.89 6.25
N LEU A 71 23.32 -17.69 6.03
CA LEU A 71 23.11 -17.07 4.73
C LEU A 71 24.27 -16.18 4.27
N SER A 72 24.40 -16.00 2.95
CA SER A 72 25.58 -15.37 2.34
C SER A 72 25.66 -13.86 2.53
N ARG A 73 24.51 -13.14 2.59
CA ARG A 73 24.46 -11.67 2.71
C ARG A 73 24.31 -11.20 4.17
N LYS A 74 24.86 -11.95 5.11
CA LYS A 74 24.67 -11.75 6.54
C LYS A 74 24.96 -10.33 7.05
N GLU A 75 25.97 -9.64 6.50
CA GLU A 75 26.30 -8.29 6.94
C GLU A 75 25.21 -7.28 6.58
N ILE A 76 24.62 -7.41 5.41
CA ILE A 76 23.51 -6.56 4.95
C ILE A 76 22.28 -6.86 5.80
N MET A 77 21.91 -8.14 5.91
CA MET A 77 20.77 -8.57 6.72
C MET A 77 20.89 -8.12 8.17
N ARG A 78 22.11 -8.25 8.79
CA ARG A 78 22.32 -7.82 10.16
C ARG A 78 22.10 -6.31 10.33
N LYS A 79 22.63 -5.48 9.43
CA LYS A 79 22.42 -4.03 9.47
C LYS A 79 20.95 -3.66 9.25
N SER A 80 20.26 -4.31 8.32
CA SER A 80 18.85 -4.11 8.09
C SER A 80 18.02 -4.44 9.35
N ILE A 81 18.20 -5.65 9.90
CA ILE A 81 17.47 -6.10 11.09
C ILE A 81 17.80 -5.25 12.32
N ASP A 82 19.07 -4.90 12.55
CA ASP A 82 19.48 -4.11 13.73
C ASP A 82 18.92 -2.68 13.71
N ASN A 83 18.71 -2.10 12.52
CA ASN A 83 18.25 -0.71 12.38
C ASN A 83 16.75 -0.60 12.02
N TYR A 84 16.20 -1.55 11.27
CA TYR A 84 14.87 -1.48 10.67
C TYR A 84 14.06 -2.76 10.86
N GLY A 85 14.56 -3.73 11.63
CA GLY A 85 13.81 -4.93 12.03
C GLY A 85 13.01 -4.66 13.31
N TYR A 86 11.73 -5.03 13.32
CA TYR A 86 10.86 -4.86 14.48
C TYR A 86 9.98 -6.07 14.71
N ILE A 87 9.73 -6.38 15.98
CA ILE A 87 8.67 -7.29 16.40
C ILE A 87 7.68 -6.48 17.23
N LEU A 88 6.46 -6.36 16.74
CA LEU A 88 5.36 -5.67 17.41
C LEU A 88 4.40 -6.71 18.00
N LEU A 89 4.34 -6.73 19.31
CA LEU A 89 3.39 -7.59 20.04
C LEU A 89 2.11 -6.80 20.30
N ALA A 90 1.00 -7.26 19.75
CA ALA A 90 -0.32 -6.65 19.92
C ALA A 90 -1.16 -7.44 20.94
N ASP A 91 -1.99 -6.74 21.69
CA ASP A 91 -2.86 -7.38 22.70
C ASP A 91 -3.92 -8.29 22.07
N ASN A 92 -4.32 -8.00 20.84
CA ASN A 92 -5.32 -8.75 20.08
C ASN A 92 -5.18 -8.50 18.57
N MET A 93 -5.87 -9.31 17.77
CA MET A 93 -5.82 -9.22 16.29
C MET A 93 -6.38 -7.88 15.76
N SER A 94 -7.26 -7.20 16.46
CA SER A 94 -7.77 -5.90 16.02
C SER A 94 -6.66 -4.84 16.07
N ASP A 95 -5.94 -4.78 17.18
CA ASP A 95 -4.84 -3.84 17.37
C ASP A 95 -3.68 -4.16 16.41
N ALA A 96 -3.44 -5.46 16.14
CA ALA A 96 -2.47 -5.90 15.16
C ALA A 96 -2.82 -5.40 13.74
N ILE A 97 -4.08 -5.52 13.32
CA ILE A 97 -4.56 -5.02 12.02
C ILE A 97 -4.51 -3.49 11.95
N ASP A 98 -4.82 -2.80 13.04
CA ASP A 98 -4.71 -1.35 13.08
C ASP A 98 -3.25 -0.90 12.90
N ALA A 99 -2.30 -1.57 13.56
CA ALA A 99 -0.87 -1.32 13.35
C ALA A 99 -0.43 -1.59 11.89
N VAL A 100 -0.89 -2.68 11.28
CA VAL A 100 -0.66 -2.99 9.86
C VAL A 100 -1.15 -1.86 8.96
N ASN A 101 -2.38 -1.39 9.17
CA ASN A 101 -2.95 -0.29 8.39
C ASN A 101 -2.23 1.04 8.60
N ASP A 102 -1.73 1.29 9.81
CA ASP A 102 -0.99 2.52 10.13
C ASP A 102 0.41 2.53 9.54
N ILE A 103 1.09 1.40 9.50
CA ILE A 103 2.42 1.28 8.89
C ILE A 103 2.30 1.30 7.36
N ALA A 104 1.34 0.55 6.79
CA ALA A 104 1.07 0.51 5.35
C ALA A 104 2.28 0.07 4.52
N SER A 105 2.81 -1.11 4.84
CA SER A 105 4.02 -1.68 4.24
C SER A 105 3.84 -1.98 2.74
N GLU A 106 4.95 -2.01 2.02
CA GLU A 106 5.05 -2.43 0.63
C GLU A 106 4.52 -3.85 0.43
N HIS A 107 5.08 -4.82 1.16
CA HIS A 107 4.65 -6.22 1.16
C HIS A 107 4.01 -6.54 2.51
N LEU A 108 2.81 -7.11 2.49
CA LEU A 108 2.12 -7.61 3.67
C LEU A 108 1.83 -9.09 3.50
N GLU A 109 2.40 -9.92 4.36
CA GLU A 109 2.06 -11.34 4.47
C GLU A 109 1.09 -11.56 5.64
N ILE A 110 0.01 -12.29 5.41
CA ILE A 110 -0.99 -12.64 6.42
C ILE A 110 -0.91 -14.14 6.70
N VAL A 111 -0.25 -14.50 7.79
CA VAL A 111 0.03 -15.89 8.18
C VAL A 111 -0.70 -16.20 9.49
N THR A 112 -2.01 -16.33 9.39
CA THR A 112 -2.92 -16.56 10.50
C THR A 112 -3.82 -17.77 10.24
N ALA A 113 -4.48 -18.31 11.27
CA ALA A 113 -5.43 -19.41 11.12
C ALA A 113 -6.57 -19.12 10.12
N ASN A 114 -6.97 -17.84 9.99
CA ASN A 114 -8.05 -17.41 9.09
C ASN A 114 -7.61 -16.17 8.26
N PRO A 115 -6.65 -16.30 7.35
CA PRO A 115 -6.03 -15.17 6.71
C PRO A 115 -6.98 -14.39 5.79
N PHE A 116 -7.98 -15.04 5.19
CA PHE A 116 -9.00 -14.38 4.36
C PHE A 116 -9.92 -13.45 5.16
N ASP A 117 -10.27 -13.81 6.40
CA ASP A 117 -11.05 -12.93 7.28
C ASP A 117 -10.23 -11.70 7.70
N VAL A 118 -8.96 -11.90 8.02
CA VAL A 118 -8.03 -10.81 8.36
C VAL A 118 -7.84 -9.87 7.17
N MET A 119 -7.64 -10.39 5.96
CA MET A 119 -7.47 -9.61 4.74
C MET A 119 -8.61 -8.62 4.52
N THR A 120 -9.86 -8.97 4.84
CA THR A 120 -11.01 -8.07 4.63
C THR A 120 -10.96 -6.78 5.45
N ARG A 121 -10.12 -6.74 6.47
CA ARG A 121 -9.93 -5.61 7.38
C ARG A 121 -8.68 -4.79 7.07
N VAL A 122 -7.80 -5.30 6.21
CA VAL A 122 -6.62 -4.59 5.75
C VAL A 122 -7.03 -3.56 4.70
N LYS A 123 -6.58 -2.33 4.87
CA LYS A 123 -6.88 -1.18 3.99
C LYS A 123 -5.66 -0.68 3.23
N ASN A 124 -4.50 -0.81 3.84
CA ASN A 124 -3.27 -0.16 3.41
C ASN A 124 -2.13 -1.18 3.33
N ALA A 125 -1.85 -1.67 2.13
CA ALA A 125 -0.67 -2.46 1.81
C ALA A 125 -0.39 -2.34 0.31
N GLY A 126 0.87 -2.42 -0.10
CA GLY A 126 1.23 -2.42 -1.51
C GLY A 126 0.80 -3.71 -2.19
N ALA A 127 1.22 -4.86 -1.66
CA ALA A 127 0.74 -6.18 -2.04
C ALA A 127 0.38 -7.00 -0.81
N ILE A 128 -0.62 -7.87 -0.93
CA ILE A 128 -1.08 -8.74 0.17
C ILE A 128 -0.89 -10.20 -0.23
N PHE A 129 -0.12 -10.92 0.58
CA PHE A 129 0.19 -12.34 0.43
C PHE A 129 -0.58 -13.13 1.49
N ILE A 130 -1.32 -14.16 1.08
CA ILE A 130 -2.29 -14.82 1.94
C ILE A 130 -1.90 -16.26 2.23
N GLY A 131 -1.61 -16.55 3.50
CA GLY A 131 -1.27 -17.89 3.98
C GLY A 131 0.22 -18.23 3.85
N GLU A 132 0.63 -19.27 4.55
CA GLU A 132 2.03 -19.68 4.77
C GLU A 132 2.82 -20.08 3.52
N TYR A 133 2.14 -20.28 2.39
CA TYR A 133 2.77 -20.67 1.11
C TYR A 133 2.78 -19.52 0.09
N SER A 134 2.43 -18.32 0.51
CA SER A 134 2.39 -17.12 -0.34
C SER A 134 3.40 -16.10 0.18
N SER A 135 4.68 -16.39 0.04
CA SER A 135 5.75 -15.50 0.48
C SER A 135 6.09 -14.44 -0.58
N GLU A 136 6.72 -13.35 -0.16
CA GLU A 136 7.11 -12.22 -1.02
C GLU A 136 7.88 -12.66 -2.27
N PRO A 137 8.90 -13.56 -2.23
CA PRO A 137 9.61 -13.98 -3.44
C PRO A 137 8.72 -14.63 -4.50
N LEU A 138 7.59 -15.23 -4.11
CA LEU A 138 6.60 -15.72 -5.07
C LEU A 138 6.01 -14.55 -5.89
N GLY A 139 5.74 -13.43 -5.25
CA GLY A 139 5.24 -12.21 -5.90
C GLY A 139 6.22 -11.67 -6.93
N ASP A 140 7.46 -11.54 -6.55
CA ASP A 140 8.51 -10.95 -7.37
C ASP A 140 8.86 -11.79 -8.60
N TYR A 141 8.89 -13.12 -8.44
CA TYR A 141 9.45 -13.98 -9.48
C TYR A 141 8.43 -14.75 -10.30
N PHE A 142 7.20 -14.96 -9.83
CA PHE A 142 6.30 -15.90 -10.50
C PHE A 142 4.80 -15.56 -10.49
N ALA A 143 4.26 -14.90 -9.47
CA ALA A 143 2.81 -14.77 -9.30
C ALA A 143 2.11 -13.92 -10.38
N GLY A 144 2.85 -13.06 -11.07
CA GLY A 144 2.38 -12.30 -12.22
C GLY A 144 1.92 -10.86 -11.97
N PRO A 145 1.42 -10.44 -10.80
CA PRO A 145 1.20 -9.02 -10.53
C PRO A 145 2.49 -8.22 -10.63
N ASN A 146 2.35 -6.91 -10.90
CA ASN A 146 3.49 -6.00 -10.94
C ASN A 146 4.09 -5.83 -9.53
N HIS A 147 5.41 -5.90 -9.42
CA HIS A 147 6.14 -5.74 -8.15
C HIS A 147 6.66 -4.31 -7.91
N VAL A 148 6.32 -3.35 -8.75
CA VAL A 148 6.56 -1.93 -8.47
C VAL A 148 5.46 -1.45 -7.54
N LEU A 149 5.76 -1.44 -6.26
CA LEU A 149 4.82 -1.26 -5.18
C LEU A 149 5.08 0.06 -4.44
N PRO A 150 4.06 0.63 -3.77
CA PRO A 150 4.23 1.81 -2.94
C PRO A 150 5.01 1.48 -1.66
N THR A 151 6.04 2.27 -1.36
CA THR A 151 6.93 2.15 -0.18
C THR A 151 6.77 3.33 0.77
N ASN A 152 7.41 3.31 1.94
CA ASN A 152 7.40 4.40 2.93
C ASN A 152 6.00 4.82 3.40
N GLY A 153 5.13 3.84 3.61
CA GLY A 153 3.76 4.08 4.05
C GLY A 153 2.85 4.73 2.99
N THR A 154 3.32 4.87 1.76
CA THR A 154 2.52 5.48 0.68
C THR A 154 1.41 4.56 0.16
N ALA A 155 1.39 3.29 0.55
CA ALA A 155 0.28 2.38 0.31
C ALA A 155 -1.06 2.85 0.91
N LYS A 156 -1.05 3.90 1.74
CA LYS A 156 -2.26 4.62 2.21
C LYS A 156 -3.00 5.34 1.08
N PHE A 157 -2.34 5.67 -0.02
CA PHE A 157 -2.91 6.46 -1.12
C PHE A 157 -2.36 6.13 -2.51
N PHE A 158 -1.32 5.34 -2.62
CA PHE A 158 -0.82 4.79 -3.88
C PHE A 158 -1.18 3.31 -4.02
N SER A 159 -1.29 2.87 -5.27
CA SER A 159 -1.48 1.46 -5.66
C SER A 159 -0.22 0.93 -6.35
N PRO A 160 -0.09 -0.40 -6.53
CA PRO A 160 0.90 -0.98 -7.43
C PRO A 160 0.83 -0.39 -8.83
N LEU A 161 1.96 -0.27 -9.51
CA LEU A 161 2.01 0.18 -10.90
C LEU A 161 1.09 -0.69 -11.78
N SER A 162 0.20 -0.05 -12.50
CA SER A 162 -0.80 -0.72 -13.32
C SER A 162 -0.99 -0.05 -14.69
N VAL A 163 -1.85 -0.62 -15.51
CA VAL A 163 -2.23 -0.02 -16.80
C VAL A 163 -2.88 1.36 -16.62
N ASP A 164 -3.54 1.60 -15.48
CA ASP A 164 -4.18 2.89 -15.18
C ASP A 164 -3.18 4.06 -15.12
N ASP A 165 -1.93 3.80 -14.77
CA ASP A 165 -0.86 4.81 -14.73
C ASP A 165 -0.46 5.30 -16.13
N PHE A 166 -0.76 4.52 -17.17
CA PHE A 166 -0.45 4.81 -18.57
C PHE A 166 -1.68 5.27 -19.37
N ILE A 167 -2.85 5.37 -18.74
CA ILE A 167 -4.10 5.76 -19.39
C ILE A 167 -4.49 7.18 -18.98
N LYS A 168 -4.84 8.02 -19.96
CA LYS A 168 -5.48 9.30 -19.72
C LYS A 168 -6.99 9.17 -19.75
N LYS A 169 -7.64 9.78 -18.78
CA LYS A 169 -9.10 9.85 -18.68
C LYS A 169 -9.55 11.31 -18.85
N SER A 170 -10.61 11.54 -19.64
CA SER A 170 -11.22 12.86 -19.81
C SER A 170 -12.71 12.76 -19.53
N SER A 171 -13.27 13.77 -18.86
CA SER A 171 -14.72 13.87 -18.70
C SER A 171 -15.34 14.41 -19.98
N ILE A 172 -16.42 13.77 -20.44
CA ILE A 172 -17.23 14.22 -21.57
C ILE A 172 -18.57 14.62 -21.01
N ILE A 173 -18.95 15.89 -21.21
CA ILE A 173 -20.20 16.46 -20.73
C ILE A 173 -20.99 16.94 -21.92
N TYR A 174 -22.22 16.42 -22.08
CA TYR A 174 -23.18 16.83 -23.09
C TYR A 174 -24.55 17.09 -22.45
N TYR A 175 -25.11 18.26 -22.72
CA TYR A 175 -26.48 18.61 -22.34
C TYR A 175 -27.25 19.09 -23.56
N SER A 176 -28.48 18.62 -23.73
CA SER A 176 -29.39 19.24 -24.71
C SER A 176 -29.84 20.63 -24.21
N ARG A 177 -30.44 21.42 -25.10
CA ARG A 177 -31.02 22.72 -24.71
C ARG A 177 -32.05 22.55 -23.58
N GLU A 178 -32.95 21.58 -23.71
CA GLU A 178 -34.03 21.30 -22.75
C GLU A 178 -33.43 20.86 -21.37
N ALA A 179 -32.39 20.03 -21.40
CA ALA A 179 -31.76 19.59 -20.19
C ALA A 179 -31.04 20.75 -19.45
N LEU A 180 -30.39 21.66 -20.19
CA LEU A 180 -29.77 22.83 -19.61
C LEU A 180 -30.83 23.84 -19.11
N GLU A 181 -31.96 24.00 -19.84
CA GLU A 181 -33.05 24.88 -19.45
C GLU A 181 -33.68 24.49 -18.10
N ALA A 182 -33.69 23.20 -17.79
CA ALA A 182 -34.20 22.70 -16.50
C ALA A 182 -33.35 23.10 -15.29
N VAL A 183 -32.05 23.45 -15.49
CA VAL A 183 -31.10 23.69 -14.39
C VAL A 183 -30.35 25.02 -14.46
N HIS A 184 -30.56 25.82 -15.52
CA HIS A 184 -29.76 27.02 -15.78
C HIS A 184 -29.87 28.07 -14.67
N THR A 185 -31.06 28.25 -14.08
CA THR A 185 -31.28 29.23 -13.00
C THR A 185 -30.48 28.87 -11.74
N ASP A 186 -30.35 27.61 -11.42
CA ASP A 186 -29.60 27.14 -10.26
C ASP A 186 -28.10 27.34 -10.48
N ILE A 187 -27.59 27.04 -11.70
CA ILE A 187 -26.20 27.30 -12.07
C ILE A 187 -25.87 28.78 -11.98
N GLU A 188 -26.74 29.65 -12.52
CA GLU A 188 -26.55 31.11 -12.45
C GLU A 188 -26.56 31.62 -11.00
N ALA A 189 -27.47 31.11 -10.17
CA ALA A 189 -27.59 31.52 -8.76
C ALA A 189 -26.30 31.10 -8.00
N PHE A 190 -25.83 29.90 -8.23
CA PHE A 190 -24.59 29.38 -7.61
C PHE A 190 -23.36 30.20 -8.04
N ALA A 191 -23.20 30.42 -9.36
CA ALA A 191 -22.11 31.23 -9.88
C ALA A 191 -22.12 32.69 -9.33
N LYS A 192 -23.31 33.29 -9.20
CA LYS A 192 -23.46 34.63 -8.60
C LYS A 192 -23.10 34.63 -7.12
N ALA A 193 -23.45 33.57 -6.38
CA ALA A 193 -23.09 33.44 -4.96
C ALA A 193 -21.56 33.35 -4.77
N GLU A 194 -20.86 32.73 -5.71
CA GLU A 194 -19.39 32.70 -5.75
C GLU A 194 -18.76 33.97 -6.35
N GLN A 195 -19.56 34.97 -6.73
CA GLN A 195 -19.13 36.21 -7.41
C GLN A 195 -18.52 36.00 -8.78
N LEU A 196 -18.79 34.87 -9.42
CA LEU A 196 -18.30 34.49 -10.76
C LEU A 196 -19.31 34.91 -11.83
N THR A 197 -19.41 36.22 -12.07
CA THR A 197 -20.41 36.81 -12.97
C THR A 197 -20.27 36.36 -14.42
N ALA A 198 -19.05 36.12 -14.91
CA ALA A 198 -18.81 35.58 -16.24
C ALA A 198 -19.30 34.12 -16.38
N HIS A 199 -19.21 33.32 -15.34
CA HIS A 199 -19.79 31.96 -15.32
C HIS A 199 -21.32 32.02 -15.41
N ALA A 200 -21.94 32.87 -14.60
CA ALA A 200 -23.39 33.11 -14.65
C ALA A 200 -23.82 33.58 -16.06
N ASN A 201 -23.12 34.56 -16.63
CA ASN A 201 -23.41 35.12 -17.95
C ASN A 201 -23.25 34.04 -19.05
N SER A 202 -22.24 33.15 -18.95
CA SER A 202 -22.06 32.06 -19.90
C SER A 202 -23.27 31.16 -20.01
N ILE A 203 -24.03 30.97 -18.95
CA ILE A 203 -25.28 30.22 -18.95
C ILE A 203 -26.43 31.07 -19.46
N ALA A 204 -26.58 32.29 -18.91
CA ALA A 204 -27.72 33.18 -19.21
C ALA A 204 -27.86 33.49 -20.71
N VAL A 205 -26.78 33.82 -21.40
CA VAL A 205 -26.81 34.19 -22.85
C VAL A 205 -27.35 33.08 -23.77
N ARG A 206 -27.38 31.84 -23.30
CA ARG A 206 -27.93 30.70 -24.08
C ARG A 206 -29.44 30.69 -24.13
N PHE A 207 -30.10 31.52 -23.26
CA PHE A 207 -31.55 31.64 -23.12
C PHE A 207 -32.05 33.04 -23.39
N GLU A 208 -31.16 33.98 -23.73
CA GLU A 208 -31.56 35.30 -24.22
C GLU A 208 -32.24 35.16 -25.60
N LYS A 209 -33.26 36.05 -25.84
CA LYS A 209 -34.03 36.05 -27.08
C LYS A 209 -33.35 36.92 -28.14
#